data_cf3f2c5d4ef91e533dbb4838c393fe8c
#
_entry.id   cf3f2c5d4ef91e533dbb4838c393fe8c
#
_cell.length_a   1.000
_cell.length_b   1.000
_cell.length_c   1.000
_cell.angle_alpha   90.00
_cell.angle_beta   90.00
_cell.angle_gamma   90.00
#
_symmetry.space_group_name_H-M   'P 1'
#
loop_
_entity.id
_entity.type
_entity.pdbx_description
1 polymer ?
#
loop_
_entity_poly.entity_id
_entity_poly.type
_entity_poly.pdbx_seq_one_letter_code
_entity_poly.pdbx_strand_id
1 'polypeptide(L)'
;MRKVAKLLTDYVIKKSMVDEADREVYEYGFVITLEVGLFLVASLFIALKLDMVLEGIFFFVIFSPLRSYAGGLHLEKFWICFVLSCLTYITTLLVVKNLCLHEFVSLIVLFALEVFVYVLYPVENRNREINEEENKCFKIKLMKYCLLYTSDAADEARSV
;
A
#
# COMPACT_ATOMS: atom_id res chain seq x y z
N MET A 1 -7.91 7.93 16.78
CA MET A 1 -6.49 7.89 16.41
C MET A 1 -5.72 9.13 16.87
N ARG A 2 -6.10 10.37 16.45
CA ARG A 2 -5.35 11.59 16.82
C ARG A 2 -5.11 11.79 18.32
N LYS A 3 -6.08 11.47 19.19
CA LYS A 3 -5.88 11.57 20.66
C LYS A 3 -4.80 10.64 21.19
N VAL A 4 -4.72 9.41 20.66
CA VAL A 4 -3.70 8.43 21.05
C VAL A 4 -2.33 8.85 20.52
N ALA A 5 -2.26 9.31 19.27
CA ALA A 5 -1.03 9.84 18.69
C ALA A 5 -0.47 11.01 19.50
N LYS A 6 -1.31 11.97 19.90
CA LYS A 6 -0.90 13.08 20.79
C LYS A 6 -0.32 12.60 22.12
N LEU A 7 -0.99 11.65 22.78
CA LEU A 7 -0.49 11.08 24.03
C LEU A 7 0.88 10.41 23.86
N LEU A 8 1.08 9.70 22.74
CA LEU A 8 2.36 9.08 22.42
C LEU A 8 3.43 10.12 22.14
N THR A 9 3.11 11.17 21.36
CA THR A 9 4.03 12.29 21.11
C THR A 9 4.42 13.01 22.40
N ASP A 10 3.45 13.35 23.24
CA ASP A 10 3.70 13.99 24.53
C ASP A 10 4.59 13.12 25.43
N TYR A 11 4.42 11.81 25.41
CA TYR A 11 5.24 10.88 26.17
C TYR A 11 6.70 10.88 25.67
N VAL A 12 6.91 10.85 24.37
CA VAL A 12 8.26 10.82 23.77
C VAL A 12 8.99 12.14 23.98
N ILE A 13 8.29 13.28 23.85
CA ILE A 13 8.86 14.61 24.13
C ILE A 13 9.18 14.75 25.62
N LYS A 14 8.30 14.33 26.52
CA LYS A 14 8.53 14.38 27.98
C LYS A 14 9.76 13.57 28.40
N LYS A 15 10.11 12.53 27.65
CA LYS A 15 11.34 11.75 27.85
C LYS A 15 12.57 12.36 27.20
N SER A 16 12.50 13.56 26.66
CA SER A 16 13.59 14.25 25.93
C SER A 16 14.19 13.40 24.80
N MET A 17 13.40 12.52 24.19
CA MET A 17 13.82 11.70 23.04
C MET A 17 13.69 12.46 21.74
N VAL A 18 12.86 13.53 21.72
CA VAL A 18 12.53 14.34 20.54
C VAL A 18 12.35 15.79 20.98
N ASP A 19 12.78 16.71 20.13
CA ASP A 19 12.58 18.14 20.34
C ASP A 19 11.13 18.58 20.09
N GLU A 20 10.69 19.59 20.83
CA GLU A 20 9.35 20.17 20.65
C GLU A 20 9.13 20.71 19.24
N ALA A 21 10.20 21.11 18.55
CA ALA A 21 10.16 21.58 17.15
C ALA A 21 9.64 20.51 16.17
N ASP A 22 9.89 19.23 16.48
CA ASP A 22 9.50 18.11 15.63
C ASP A 22 8.13 17.49 15.99
N ARG A 23 7.41 18.08 16.93
CA ARG A 23 6.13 17.60 17.46
C ARG A 23 5.14 17.20 16.37
N GLU A 24 4.92 18.05 15.38
CA GLU A 24 3.94 17.81 14.32
C GLU A 24 4.32 16.62 13.44
N VAL A 25 5.60 16.44 13.17
CA VAL A 25 6.13 15.32 12.36
C VAL A 25 5.91 14.00 13.09
N TYR A 26 6.19 13.96 14.40
CA TYR A 26 5.99 12.75 15.21
C TYR A 26 4.51 12.45 15.45
N GLU A 27 3.68 13.46 15.70
CA GLU A 27 2.23 13.26 15.81
C GLU A 27 1.64 12.66 14.54
N TYR A 28 2.05 13.17 13.38
CA TYR A 28 1.65 12.64 12.08
C TYR A 28 2.16 11.21 11.86
N GLY A 29 3.43 10.94 12.18
CA GLY A 29 4.03 9.61 12.10
C GLY A 29 3.30 8.58 12.96
N PHE A 30 2.94 8.93 14.20
CA PHE A 30 2.15 8.05 15.08
C PHE A 30 0.73 7.82 14.55
N VAL A 31 0.08 8.82 13.98
CA VAL A 31 -1.25 8.65 13.36
C VAL A 31 -1.16 7.61 12.25
N ILE A 32 -0.22 7.75 11.32
CA ILE A 32 -0.04 6.81 10.21
C ILE A 32 0.30 5.41 10.72
N THR A 33 1.21 5.30 11.68
CA THR A 33 1.61 4.00 12.24
C THR A 33 0.43 3.27 12.88
N LEU A 34 -0.41 3.97 13.62
CA LEU A 34 -1.62 3.41 14.22
C LEU A 34 -2.65 2.99 13.16
N GLU A 35 -2.81 3.78 12.11
CA GLU A 35 -3.74 3.49 11.00
C GLU A 35 -3.30 2.26 10.19
N VAL A 36 -2.01 2.19 9.84
CA VAL A 36 -1.44 1.04 9.14
C VAL A 36 -1.47 -0.20 10.04
N GLY A 37 -1.11 -0.07 11.32
CA GLY A 37 -1.15 -1.17 12.28
C GLY A 37 -2.56 -1.76 12.44
N LEU A 38 -3.59 -0.92 12.54
CA LEU A 38 -4.98 -1.38 12.60
C LEU A 38 -5.39 -2.13 11.32
N PHE A 39 -4.99 -1.61 10.15
CA PHE A 39 -5.27 -2.26 8.89
C PHE A 39 -4.56 -3.62 8.77
N LEU A 40 -3.30 -3.73 9.21
CA LEU A 40 -2.56 -4.99 9.23
C LEU A 40 -3.23 -6.04 10.13
N VAL A 41 -3.69 -5.65 11.32
CA VAL A 41 -4.41 -6.56 12.22
C VAL A 41 -5.73 -7.01 11.60
N ALA A 42 -6.51 -6.09 11.03
CA ALA A 42 -7.77 -6.41 10.38
C ALA A 42 -7.57 -7.34 9.17
N SER A 43 -6.56 -7.08 8.33
CA SER A 43 -6.26 -7.88 7.15
C SER A 43 -5.76 -9.28 7.51
N LEU A 44 -4.95 -9.42 8.57
CA LEU A 44 -4.54 -10.73 9.08
C LEU A 44 -5.77 -11.55 9.54
N PHE A 45 -6.69 -10.92 10.26
CA PHE A 45 -7.92 -11.58 10.70
C PHE A 45 -8.79 -12.02 9.50
N ILE A 46 -8.91 -11.18 8.46
CA ILE A 46 -9.64 -11.53 7.23
C ILE A 46 -8.96 -12.68 6.51
N ALA A 47 -7.64 -12.65 6.35
CA ALA A 47 -6.86 -13.72 5.70
C ALA A 47 -7.02 -15.06 6.41
N LEU A 48 -6.96 -15.07 7.75
CA LEU A 48 -7.18 -16.25 8.57
C LEU A 48 -8.60 -16.81 8.41
N LYS A 49 -9.61 -15.94 8.33
CA LYS A 49 -11.01 -16.36 8.12
C LYS A 49 -11.27 -16.93 6.74
N LEU A 50 -10.56 -16.47 5.73
CA LEU A 50 -10.68 -16.96 4.35
C LEU A 50 -9.75 -18.14 4.05
N ASP A 51 -8.86 -18.49 4.98
CA ASP A 51 -7.78 -19.48 4.82
C ASP A 51 -6.84 -19.15 3.64
N MET A 52 -6.48 -17.85 3.54
CA MET A 52 -5.69 -17.26 2.46
C MET A 52 -4.57 -16.37 3.01
N VAL A 53 -3.78 -16.90 3.93
CA VAL A 53 -2.73 -16.11 4.60
C VAL A 53 -1.57 -15.79 3.65
N LEU A 54 -1.17 -16.75 2.81
CA LEU A 54 -0.08 -16.56 1.85
C LEU A 54 -0.44 -15.50 0.81
N GLU A 55 -1.63 -15.60 0.23
CA GLU A 55 -2.13 -14.63 -0.74
C GLU A 55 -2.26 -13.23 -0.12
N GLY A 56 -2.65 -13.17 1.15
CA GLY A 56 -2.69 -11.94 1.93
C GLY A 56 -1.31 -11.31 2.10
N ILE A 57 -0.27 -12.10 2.35
CA ILE A 57 1.12 -11.63 2.44
C ILE A 57 1.58 -11.10 1.07
N PHE A 58 1.34 -11.85 0.00
CA PHE A 58 1.68 -11.43 -1.36
C PHE A 58 0.98 -10.12 -1.73
N PHE A 59 -0.30 -9.97 -1.37
CA PHE A 59 -1.00 -8.69 -1.55
C PHE A 59 -0.22 -7.53 -0.93
N PHE A 60 0.25 -7.66 0.31
CA PHE A 60 1.01 -6.58 0.96
C PHE A 60 2.36 -6.31 0.32
N VAL A 61 3.07 -7.36 -0.06
CA VAL A 61 4.39 -7.24 -0.71
C VAL A 61 4.28 -6.49 -2.04
N ILE A 62 3.20 -6.71 -2.79
CA ILE A 62 2.98 -6.07 -4.09
C ILE A 62 2.31 -4.70 -3.92
N PHE A 63 1.22 -4.64 -3.18
CA PHE A 63 0.37 -3.44 -3.10
C PHE A 63 1.00 -2.30 -2.29
N SER A 64 1.74 -2.60 -1.24
CA SER A 64 2.33 -1.57 -0.37
C SER A 64 3.36 -0.70 -1.08
N PRO A 65 4.37 -1.25 -1.80
CA PRO A 65 5.28 -0.44 -2.59
C PRO A 65 4.57 0.29 -3.74
N LEU A 66 3.66 -0.39 -4.43
CA LEU A 66 2.91 0.21 -5.53
C LEU A 66 2.16 1.46 -5.06
N ARG A 67 1.44 1.36 -3.95
CA ARG A 67 0.73 2.50 -3.34
C ARG A 67 1.67 3.61 -2.89
N SER A 68 2.84 3.25 -2.36
CA SER A 68 3.82 4.23 -1.88
C SER A 68 4.42 5.05 -3.01
N TYR A 69 4.63 4.45 -4.17
CA TYR A 69 5.25 5.10 -5.33
C TYR A 69 4.24 5.70 -6.31
N ALA A 70 3.09 5.06 -6.52
CA ALA A 70 2.06 5.57 -7.42
C ALA A 70 1.29 6.77 -6.85
N GLY A 71 1.44 7.05 -5.55
CA GLY A 71 0.57 7.98 -4.83
C GLY A 71 -0.75 7.30 -4.47
N GLY A 72 -1.45 7.81 -3.48
CA GLY A 72 -2.72 7.24 -3.05
C GLY A 72 -3.71 8.33 -2.69
N LEU A 73 -4.98 8.06 -2.91
CA LEU A 73 -6.09 8.84 -2.37
C LEU A 73 -5.96 8.86 -0.84
N HIS A 74 -5.47 9.98 -0.31
CA HIS A 74 -5.49 10.21 1.13
C HIS A 74 -6.80 10.92 1.47
N LEU A 75 -7.80 10.14 1.86
CA LEU A 75 -9.09 10.68 2.25
C LEU A 75 -8.96 11.33 3.64
N GLU A 76 -9.52 12.51 3.80
CA GLU A 76 -9.48 13.29 5.06
C GLU A 76 -10.07 12.52 6.25
N LYS A 77 -10.97 11.58 5.98
CA LYS A 77 -11.63 10.76 7.01
C LYS A 77 -11.00 9.36 7.05
N PHE A 78 -10.29 9.07 8.12
CA PHE A 78 -9.69 7.76 8.39
C PHE A 78 -10.63 6.57 8.13
N TRP A 79 -11.87 6.62 8.64
CA TRP A 79 -12.81 5.51 8.50
C TRP A 79 -13.14 5.16 7.06
N ILE A 80 -13.23 6.15 6.18
CA ILE A 80 -13.51 5.90 4.75
C ILE A 80 -12.31 5.21 4.10
N CYS A 81 -11.09 5.70 4.39
CA CYS A 81 -9.86 5.09 3.90
C CYS A 81 -9.71 3.65 4.39
N PHE A 82 -9.97 3.42 5.68
CA PHE A 82 -9.90 2.09 6.29
C PHE A 82 -10.90 1.09 5.68
N VAL A 83 -12.18 1.49 5.57
CA VAL A 83 -13.23 0.65 4.96
C VAL A 83 -12.90 0.35 3.50
N LEU A 84 -12.47 1.36 2.73
CA LEU A 84 -12.09 1.18 1.32
C LEU A 84 -10.89 0.21 1.18
N SER A 85 -9.90 0.34 2.04
CA SER A 85 -8.74 -0.57 2.05
C SER A 85 -9.13 -2.01 2.40
N CYS A 86 -9.99 -2.19 3.39
CA CYS A 86 -10.52 -3.51 3.74
C CYS A 86 -11.36 -4.11 2.59
N LEU A 87 -12.21 -3.32 1.94
CA LEU A 87 -13.00 -3.76 0.80
C LEU A 87 -12.11 -4.18 -0.37
N THR A 88 -11.09 -3.37 -0.70
CA THR A 88 -10.13 -3.70 -1.75
C THR A 88 -9.41 -5.01 -1.43
N TYR A 89 -8.94 -5.17 -0.19
CA TYR A 89 -8.26 -6.39 0.26
C TYR A 89 -9.16 -7.63 0.14
N ILE A 90 -10.38 -7.57 0.69
CA ILE A 90 -11.36 -8.68 0.61
C ILE A 90 -11.69 -9.00 -0.84
N THR A 91 -11.97 -7.98 -1.67
CA THR A 91 -12.31 -8.19 -3.08
C THR A 91 -11.16 -8.87 -3.82
N THR A 92 -9.91 -8.46 -3.59
CA THR A 92 -8.74 -9.08 -4.20
C THR A 92 -8.61 -10.54 -3.79
N LEU A 93 -8.73 -10.88 -2.50
CA LEU A 93 -8.67 -12.27 -2.03
C LEU A 93 -9.80 -13.12 -2.61
N LEU A 94 -11.02 -12.59 -2.67
CA LEU A 94 -12.16 -13.31 -3.25
C LEU A 94 -12.01 -13.52 -4.77
N VAL A 95 -11.45 -12.53 -5.47
CA VAL A 95 -11.13 -12.64 -6.90
C VAL A 95 -10.09 -13.74 -7.10
N VAL A 96 -8.99 -13.73 -6.36
CA VAL A 96 -7.95 -14.77 -6.43
C VAL A 96 -8.51 -16.16 -6.12
N LYS A 97 -9.38 -16.27 -5.12
CA LYS A 97 -9.99 -17.54 -4.73
C LYS A 97 -10.93 -18.14 -5.77
N ASN A 98 -11.68 -17.28 -6.48
CA ASN A 98 -12.75 -17.71 -7.38
C ASN A 98 -12.37 -17.69 -8.86
N LEU A 99 -11.36 -16.92 -9.24
CA LEU A 99 -10.89 -16.79 -10.61
C LEU A 99 -9.70 -17.73 -10.86
N CYS A 100 -9.99 -18.92 -11.36
CA CYS A 100 -8.97 -19.77 -12.00
C CYS A 100 -8.71 -19.23 -13.41
N LEU A 101 -7.91 -18.17 -13.52
CA LEU A 101 -7.48 -17.66 -14.81
C LEU A 101 -6.40 -18.59 -15.37
N HIS A 102 -6.50 -18.88 -16.67
CA HIS A 102 -5.41 -19.54 -17.39
C HIS A 102 -4.16 -18.63 -17.32
N GLU A 103 -2.98 -19.22 -17.13
CA GLU A 103 -1.71 -18.49 -16.91
C GLU A 103 -1.48 -17.38 -17.93
N PHE A 104 -1.72 -17.66 -19.21
CA PHE A 104 -1.56 -16.68 -20.30
C PHE A 104 -2.52 -15.48 -20.16
N VAL A 105 -3.76 -15.71 -19.74
CA VAL A 105 -4.73 -14.63 -19.49
C VAL A 105 -4.33 -13.80 -18.29
N SER A 106 -3.80 -14.42 -17.23
CA SER A 106 -3.28 -13.72 -16.05
C SER A 106 -2.15 -12.77 -16.41
N LEU A 107 -1.21 -13.19 -17.26
CA LEU A 107 -0.10 -12.36 -17.73
C LEU A 107 -0.59 -11.15 -18.55
N ILE A 108 -1.57 -11.35 -19.43
CA ILE A 108 -2.14 -10.25 -20.22
C ILE A 108 -2.84 -9.23 -19.30
N VAL A 109 -3.62 -9.71 -18.34
CA VAL A 109 -4.31 -8.83 -17.37
C VAL A 109 -3.31 -8.08 -16.50
N LEU A 110 -2.26 -8.74 -16.02
CA LEU A 110 -1.21 -8.12 -15.24
C LEU A 110 -0.53 -6.99 -16.05
N PHE A 111 -0.11 -7.29 -17.27
CA PHE A 111 0.52 -6.30 -18.14
C PHE A 111 -0.39 -5.12 -18.45
N ALA A 112 -1.68 -5.37 -18.71
CA ALA A 112 -2.65 -4.31 -18.94
C ALA A 112 -2.84 -3.40 -17.71
N LEU A 113 -2.86 -3.99 -16.50
CA LEU A 113 -2.94 -3.25 -15.24
C LEU A 113 -1.68 -2.41 -14.99
N GLU A 114 -0.50 -2.93 -15.30
CA GLU A 114 0.76 -2.19 -15.18
C GLU A 114 0.79 -0.98 -16.11
N VAL A 115 0.41 -1.16 -17.37
CA VAL A 115 0.30 -0.06 -18.35
C VAL A 115 -0.71 0.98 -17.86
N PHE A 116 -1.84 0.54 -17.31
CA PHE A 116 -2.87 1.43 -16.75
C PHE A 116 -2.34 2.25 -15.57
N VAL A 117 -1.62 1.63 -14.62
CA VAL A 117 -0.98 2.33 -13.50
C VAL A 117 0.07 3.31 -14.01
N TYR A 118 0.87 2.91 -15.01
CA TYR A 118 1.89 3.79 -15.59
C TYR A 118 1.30 5.03 -16.29
N VAL A 119 0.18 4.86 -16.98
CA VAL A 119 -0.52 5.96 -17.68
C VAL A 119 -1.18 6.92 -16.68
N LEU A 120 -1.72 6.38 -15.58
CA LEU A 120 -2.36 7.19 -14.53
C LEU A 120 -1.35 7.89 -13.61
N TYR A 121 -0.08 7.50 -13.64
CA TYR A 121 0.97 8.13 -12.84
C TYR A 121 1.40 9.49 -13.44
N PRO A 122 1.63 10.53 -12.64
CA PRO A 122 1.50 10.63 -11.19
C PRO A 122 0.06 10.94 -10.76
N VAL A 123 -0.45 10.25 -9.76
CA VAL A 123 -1.67 10.67 -9.09
C VAL A 123 -1.31 11.84 -8.16
N GLU A 124 -1.59 13.06 -8.61
CA GLU A 124 -1.35 14.26 -7.81
C GLU A 124 -2.08 14.17 -6.47
N ASN A 125 -1.31 14.23 -5.39
CA ASN A 125 -1.87 14.29 -4.06
C ASN A 125 -1.87 15.74 -3.58
N ARG A 126 -3.02 16.28 -3.28
CA ARG A 126 -3.24 17.66 -2.83
C ARG A 126 -2.42 18.06 -1.59
N ASN A 127 -1.93 17.07 -0.85
CA ASN A 127 -1.19 17.26 0.40
C ASN A 127 0.32 17.06 0.27
N ARG A 128 0.84 16.78 -0.94
CA ARG A 128 2.27 16.58 -1.17
C ARG A 128 2.65 17.17 -2.52
N GLU A 129 3.32 18.29 -2.50
CA GLU A 129 4.02 18.81 -3.66
C GLU A 129 5.25 17.94 -3.90
N ILE A 130 5.27 17.22 -4.99
CA ILE A 130 6.39 16.35 -5.37
C ILE A 130 7.33 17.18 -6.25
N ASN A 131 8.58 17.31 -5.85
CA ASN A 131 9.61 17.92 -6.66
C ASN A 131 9.87 17.08 -7.93
N GLU A 132 10.25 17.72 -9.03
CA GLU A 132 10.50 17.02 -10.32
C GLU A 132 11.55 15.90 -10.20
N GLU A 133 12.55 16.06 -9.34
CA GLU A 133 13.60 15.06 -9.09
C GLU A 133 13.06 13.86 -8.32
N GLU A 134 12.22 14.09 -7.31
CA GLU A 134 11.53 13.01 -6.58
C GLU A 134 10.58 12.26 -7.49
N ASN A 135 9.85 12.96 -8.36
CA ASN A 135 8.93 12.36 -9.33
C ASN A 135 9.67 11.42 -10.28
N LYS A 136 10.82 11.83 -10.80
CA LYS A 136 11.68 10.95 -11.63
C LYS A 136 12.15 9.71 -10.87
N CYS A 137 12.58 9.89 -9.62
CA CYS A 137 13.03 8.78 -8.79
C CYS A 137 11.89 7.78 -8.49
N PHE A 138 10.69 8.27 -8.18
CA PHE A 138 9.52 7.42 -7.94
C PHE A 138 9.07 6.69 -9.20
N LYS A 139 9.09 7.36 -10.36
CA LYS A 139 8.75 6.75 -11.64
C LYS A 139 9.70 5.60 -11.99
N ILE A 140 11.01 5.77 -11.76
CA ILE A 140 12.01 4.71 -11.98
C ILE A 140 11.79 3.54 -11.01
N LYS A 141 11.51 3.82 -9.74
CA LYS A 141 11.22 2.78 -8.75
C LYS A 141 9.93 2.03 -9.09
N LEU A 142 8.86 2.73 -9.43
CA LEU A 142 7.59 2.13 -9.87
C LEU A 142 7.82 1.19 -11.06
N MET A 143 8.53 1.67 -12.09
CA MET A 143 8.84 0.88 -13.27
C MET A 143 9.70 -0.36 -12.94
N LYS A 144 10.68 -0.23 -12.03
CA LYS A 144 11.46 -1.38 -11.55
C LYS A 144 10.59 -2.43 -10.85
N TYR A 145 9.68 -2.01 -9.99
CA TYR A 145 8.77 -2.94 -9.30
C TYR A 145 7.83 -3.62 -10.30
N CYS A 146 7.23 -2.89 -11.23
CA CYS A 146 6.38 -3.45 -12.27
C CYS A 146 7.13 -4.50 -13.11
N LEU A 147 8.32 -4.18 -13.61
CA LEU A 147 9.13 -5.11 -14.41
C LEU A 147 9.59 -6.35 -13.63
N LEU A 148 9.87 -6.21 -12.34
CA LEU A 148 10.30 -7.33 -11.50
C LEU A 148 9.17 -8.36 -11.34
N TYR A 149 7.93 -7.89 -11.13
CA TYR A 149 6.76 -8.77 -10.99
C TYR A 149 6.34 -9.41 -12.32
N THR A 150 6.43 -8.69 -13.45
CA THR A 150 6.17 -9.29 -14.78
C THR A 150 7.20 -10.34 -15.16
N SER A 151 8.47 -10.12 -14.84
CA SER A 151 9.54 -11.08 -15.11
C SER A 151 9.38 -12.36 -14.29
N ASP A 152 9.08 -12.22 -12.99
CA ASP A 152 8.90 -13.35 -12.08
C ASP A 152 7.66 -14.20 -12.46
N ALA A 153 6.54 -13.54 -12.78
CA ALA A 153 5.34 -14.21 -13.27
C ALA A 153 5.52 -14.89 -14.62
N ALA A 154 6.35 -14.32 -15.51
CA ALA A 154 6.66 -14.91 -16.82
C ALA A 154 7.59 -16.12 -16.71
N ASP A 155 8.52 -16.13 -15.74
CA ASP A 155 9.42 -17.26 -15.49
C ASP A 155 8.67 -18.43 -14.84
N GLU A 156 7.72 -18.15 -13.94
CA GLU A 156 6.85 -19.16 -13.32
C GLU A 156 5.93 -19.83 -14.37
N ALA A 157 5.34 -19.05 -15.27
CA ALA A 157 4.53 -19.55 -16.39
C ALA A 157 5.34 -20.38 -17.42
N ARG A 158 6.68 -20.26 -17.42
CA ARG A 158 7.57 -21.00 -18.32
C ARG A 158 8.06 -22.32 -17.71
N SER A 159 7.95 -22.45 -16.39
CA SER A 159 8.44 -23.62 -15.64
C SER A 159 7.41 -24.76 -15.53
N VAL A 160 6.19 -24.57 -16.02
CA VAL A 160 5.10 -25.55 -16.09
C VAL A 160 4.96 -26.06 -17.53
#